data_9afe706e561c3b8237cba0dcd1ca3459
#
_entry.id   9afe706e561c3b8237cba0dcd1ca3459
#
_cell.length_a   1.000
_cell.length_b   1.000
_cell.length_c   1.000
_cell.angle_alpha   90.00
_cell.angle_beta   90.00
_cell.angle_gamma   90.00
#
_symmetry.space_group_name_H-M   'P 1'
#
loop_
_entity.id
_entity.type
_entity.pdbx_description
1 polymer ?
#
loop_
_entity_poly.entity_id
_entity_poly.type
_entity_poly.pdbx_seq_one_letter_code
_entity_poly.pdbx_strand_id
1 'polypeptide(L)'
;AVLAEGKISEIHTRFPPEPNGYLHIGRAKAIWINWGTAKKYNGLFNLRYDDTNPVKEDDEYVQAIEEDLRWLGAEPNGGIFYGSDYFDKCYEYAEKLIMEGKAYVDDLTRDEMREYRGADAGKPSRPSPWRDRTPEENLDLFRRMRAGEFQEGEKTLRAKIDLASPNMNMRDPAIYRIKYAEHHRQGSKWCIYPMYDFAHPIQDAIEGITHSMCSLEFENHRPLYNWVIENIFGTAFPKQREFARLNMTNTVMSKRYLRELVEMGIVDGWDDPRMPTLCGLRRRGYTPTSIFTFVREAGISKSDNLIDMRQLEACIRSELDLTAQRRIAVLDPVKLIVDNYPEDKTEYFDVANNPNREANDTTTRKVAFTKELWIENEDFAEVPPPKFKRLTIGGEVRLMGAYIVKCTGVEKNTDGSIAAIHCTADLETGNGNPADGRKVKGTIHWVSAAHAVDAEVRLYDKLFTEANMNAIPEGSDYKDYLNPESVVVCKGCKLEESLKDAKPGEKFQFVRTGFFTPDSKNPGVYNRVVTLRDSFKPAK
;
A
#
# COMPACT_ATOMS: atom_id res chain seq x y z
N ALA A 1 -28.17 -9.42 9.36
CA ALA A 1 -28.78 -10.56 10.07
C ALA A 1 -28.67 -10.38 11.57
N VAL A 2 -27.48 -10.50 12.21
CA VAL A 2 -27.33 -10.52 13.67
C VAL A 2 -27.84 -9.28 14.41
N LEU A 3 -27.73 -8.08 13.81
CA LEU A 3 -28.36 -6.83 14.32
C LEU A 3 -29.89 -6.91 14.24
N ALA A 4 -30.41 -7.30 13.08
CA ALA A 4 -31.87 -7.42 12.87
C ALA A 4 -32.51 -8.50 13.75
N GLU A 5 -31.76 -9.50 14.15
CA GLU A 5 -32.19 -10.58 15.06
C GLU A 5 -32.01 -10.20 16.54
N GLY A 6 -31.49 -8.99 16.83
CA GLY A 6 -31.25 -8.54 18.21
C GLY A 6 -30.17 -9.32 18.98
N LYS A 7 -29.33 -10.10 18.28
CA LYS A 7 -28.24 -10.87 18.88
C LYS A 7 -27.09 -10.00 19.39
N ILE A 8 -26.91 -8.84 18.78
CA ILE A 8 -25.99 -7.78 19.16
C ILE A 8 -26.67 -6.43 18.98
N SER A 9 -26.29 -5.46 19.79
CA SER A 9 -26.81 -4.07 19.70
C SER A 9 -26.04 -3.20 18.74
N GLU A 10 -24.76 -3.50 18.51
CA GLU A 10 -23.84 -2.69 17.70
C GLU A 10 -22.82 -3.57 17.02
N ILE A 11 -22.36 -3.18 15.84
CA ILE A 11 -21.19 -3.79 15.19
C ILE A 11 -19.93 -3.20 15.79
N HIS A 12 -19.02 -4.06 16.24
CA HIS A 12 -17.74 -3.66 16.76
C HIS A 12 -16.65 -4.52 16.11
N THR A 13 -15.72 -3.86 15.43
CA THR A 13 -14.61 -4.50 14.71
C THR A 13 -13.28 -3.94 15.19
N ARG A 14 -12.19 -4.56 14.79
CA ARG A 14 -10.85 -4.07 15.10
C ARG A 14 -9.85 -4.43 14.01
N PHE A 15 -8.83 -3.60 13.84
CA PHE A 15 -7.63 -3.89 13.06
C PHE A 15 -6.48 -4.16 14.03
N PRO A 16 -5.89 -5.39 14.03
CA PRO A 16 -4.88 -5.79 15.00
C PRO A 16 -3.50 -5.93 14.36
N PRO A 17 -2.82 -4.84 13.95
CA PRO A 17 -1.48 -4.96 13.39
C PRO A 17 -0.44 -5.28 14.46
N GLU A 18 0.56 -6.10 14.10
CA GLU A 18 1.79 -6.18 14.87
C GLU A 18 2.63 -4.92 14.60
N PRO A 19 3.12 -4.20 15.64
CA PRO A 19 3.94 -2.99 15.46
C PRO A 19 5.41 -3.33 15.16
N ASN A 20 5.64 -4.12 14.11
CA ASN A 20 6.94 -4.64 13.70
C ASN A 20 7.31 -4.34 12.23
N GLY A 21 6.66 -3.38 11.61
CA GLY A 21 6.91 -2.94 10.24
C GLY A 21 5.84 -2.00 9.71
N TYR A 22 6.15 -1.37 8.58
CA TYR A 22 5.24 -0.50 7.85
C TYR A 22 4.09 -1.30 7.21
N LEU A 23 2.90 -0.71 7.14
CA LEU A 23 1.77 -1.31 6.46
C LEU A 23 1.98 -1.34 4.95
N HIS A 24 1.61 -2.44 4.31
CA HIS A 24 1.59 -2.59 2.85
C HIS A 24 0.15 -2.65 2.32
N ILE A 25 -0.01 -2.55 1.01
CA ILE A 25 -1.32 -2.54 0.32
C ILE A 25 -2.21 -3.72 0.71
N GLY A 26 -1.64 -4.89 1.02
CA GLY A 26 -2.40 -6.05 1.51
C GLY A 26 -3.15 -5.78 2.82
N ARG A 27 -2.62 -4.90 3.67
CA ARG A 27 -3.28 -4.48 4.91
C ARG A 27 -4.43 -3.51 4.68
N ALA A 28 -4.43 -2.77 3.56
CA ALA A 28 -5.56 -1.91 3.18
C ALA A 28 -6.86 -2.70 3.03
N LYS A 29 -6.78 -3.95 2.54
CA LYS A 29 -7.95 -4.86 2.49
C LYS A 29 -8.50 -5.17 3.89
N ALA A 30 -7.63 -5.49 4.84
CA ALA A 30 -8.03 -5.75 6.23
C ALA A 30 -8.64 -4.50 6.89
N ILE A 31 -8.03 -3.33 6.65
CA ILE A 31 -8.55 -2.04 7.14
C ILE A 31 -9.93 -1.77 6.54
N TRP A 32 -10.09 -1.91 5.22
CA TRP A 32 -11.37 -1.71 4.53
C TRP A 32 -12.46 -2.62 5.06
N ILE A 33 -12.16 -3.91 5.27
CA ILE A 33 -13.14 -4.88 5.78
C ILE A 33 -13.59 -4.50 7.19
N ASN A 34 -12.66 -4.18 8.09
CA ASN A 34 -12.98 -3.86 9.49
C ASN A 34 -13.62 -2.48 9.64
N TRP A 35 -12.92 -1.44 9.22
CA TRP A 35 -13.40 -0.05 9.28
C TRP A 35 -14.65 0.17 8.42
N GLY A 36 -14.65 -0.33 7.18
CA GLY A 36 -15.77 -0.18 6.26
C GLY A 36 -17.03 -0.89 6.76
N THR A 37 -16.89 -2.04 7.42
CA THR A 37 -18.02 -2.73 8.05
C THR A 37 -18.56 -1.92 9.23
N ALA A 38 -17.71 -1.46 10.13
CA ALA A 38 -18.13 -0.60 11.24
C ALA A 38 -18.84 0.66 10.73
N LYS A 39 -18.23 1.38 9.78
CA LYS A 39 -18.80 2.59 9.18
C LYS A 39 -20.16 2.36 8.52
N LYS A 40 -20.30 1.26 7.78
CA LYS A 40 -21.56 0.91 7.10
C LYS A 40 -22.75 0.73 8.06
N TYR A 41 -22.48 0.25 9.26
CA TYR A 41 -23.51 -0.04 10.25
C TYR A 41 -23.50 0.92 11.45
N ASN A 42 -22.80 2.06 11.33
CA ASN A 42 -22.63 3.06 12.41
C ASN A 42 -22.10 2.45 13.70
N GLY A 43 -21.21 1.48 13.58
CA GLY A 43 -20.60 0.77 14.70
C GLY A 43 -19.22 1.32 15.08
N LEU A 44 -18.53 0.57 15.92
CA LEU A 44 -17.21 0.92 16.42
C LEU A 44 -16.10 0.17 15.69
N PHE A 45 -14.98 0.85 15.52
CA PHE A 45 -13.74 0.32 14.96
C PHE A 45 -12.57 0.64 15.89
N ASN A 46 -11.88 -0.40 16.39
CA ASN A 46 -10.71 -0.28 17.24
C ASN A 46 -9.42 -0.48 16.43
N LEU A 47 -8.38 0.22 16.82
CA LEU A 47 -7.00 -0.16 16.54
C LEU A 47 -6.45 -0.86 17.77
N ARG A 48 -6.04 -2.14 17.65
CA ARG A 48 -5.37 -2.86 18.72
C ARG A 48 -4.03 -3.39 18.24
N TYR A 49 -2.95 -2.86 18.77
CA TYR A 49 -1.63 -3.40 18.50
C TYR A 49 -1.47 -4.80 19.09
N ASP A 50 -1.15 -5.78 18.24
CA ASP A 50 -0.80 -7.12 18.68
C ASP A 50 0.68 -7.13 19.10
N ASP A 51 0.91 -6.73 20.34
CA ASP A 51 2.20 -6.67 21.00
C ASP A 51 2.38 -7.79 22.03
N THR A 52 1.82 -8.96 21.76
CA THR A 52 1.94 -10.13 22.63
C THR A 52 3.33 -10.76 22.60
N ASN A 53 4.11 -10.55 21.54
CA ASN A 53 5.48 -11.07 21.43
C ASN A 53 6.51 -10.02 21.85
N PRO A 54 7.29 -10.23 22.94
CA PRO A 54 8.16 -9.21 23.51
C PRO A 54 9.36 -8.78 22.65
N VAL A 55 9.65 -9.47 21.54
CA VAL A 55 10.99 -9.44 20.90
C VAL A 55 11.08 -8.53 19.67
N LYS A 56 10.02 -7.82 19.23
CA LYS A 56 10.01 -7.27 17.85
C LYS A 56 9.35 -5.90 17.64
N GLU A 57 9.30 -5.03 18.62
CA GLU A 57 8.45 -3.84 18.53
C GLU A 57 9.23 -2.52 18.62
N ASP A 58 8.80 -1.53 17.80
CA ASP A 58 9.43 -0.21 17.72
C ASP A 58 8.34 0.87 17.63
N ASP A 59 8.50 1.96 18.37
CA ASP A 59 7.60 3.12 18.38
C ASP A 59 7.48 3.79 17.01
N GLU A 60 8.48 3.67 16.15
CA GLU A 60 8.45 4.16 14.78
C GLU A 60 7.28 3.52 13.99
N TYR A 61 7.07 2.22 14.15
CA TYR A 61 6.01 1.52 13.44
C TYR A 61 4.62 1.86 13.96
N VAL A 62 4.49 2.13 15.26
CA VAL A 62 3.23 2.61 15.85
C VAL A 62 2.82 3.93 15.22
N GLN A 63 3.72 4.89 15.14
CA GLN A 63 3.46 6.19 14.52
C GLN A 63 3.11 6.06 13.04
N ALA A 64 3.85 5.24 12.30
CA ALA A 64 3.60 5.00 10.87
C ALA A 64 2.22 4.37 10.62
N ILE A 65 1.79 3.43 11.46
CA ILE A 65 0.47 2.79 11.35
C ILE A 65 -0.64 3.82 11.61
N GLU A 66 -0.52 4.67 12.62
CA GLU A 66 -1.51 5.71 12.92
C GLU A 66 -1.59 6.76 11.81
N GLU A 67 -0.45 7.17 11.24
CA GLU A 67 -0.40 8.05 10.07
C GLU A 67 -1.12 7.45 8.86
N ASP A 68 -0.87 6.18 8.58
CA ASP A 68 -1.51 5.48 7.46
C ASP A 68 -3.03 5.39 7.64
N LEU A 69 -3.51 5.05 8.84
CA LEU A 69 -4.95 5.03 9.15
C LEU A 69 -5.59 6.42 9.01
N ARG A 70 -4.91 7.45 9.51
CA ARG A 70 -5.39 8.85 9.38
C ARG A 70 -5.42 9.26 7.91
N TRP A 71 -4.40 8.96 7.15
CA TRP A 71 -4.35 9.25 5.72
C TRP A 71 -5.48 8.53 4.95
N LEU A 72 -5.77 7.27 5.27
CA LEU A 72 -6.87 6.52 4.68
C LEU A 72 -8.26 7.02 5.12
N GLY A 73 -8.33 7.87 6.14
CA GLY A 73 -9.60 8.30 6.75
C GLY A 73 -10.27 7.19 7.57
N ALA A 74 -9.51 6.18 7.97
CA ALA A 74 -9.96 5.02 8.75
C ALA A 74 -9.57 5.16 10.23
N GLU A 75 -9.85 6.31 10.82
CA GLU A 75 -9.53 6.56 12.23
C GLU A 75 -10.35 5.67 13.17
N PRO A 76 -9.72 5.14 14.23
CA PRO A 76 -10.39 4.24 15.18
C PRO A 76 -11.30 5.02 16.14
N ASN A 77 -12.59 5.03 15.84
CA ASN A 77 -13.61 5.68 16.67
C ASN A 77 -13.94 4.90 17.95
N GLY A 78 -13.53 3.65 18.07
CA GLY A 78 -13.68 2.82 19.28
C GLY A 78 -12.48 2.90 20.23
N GLY A 79 -11.35 3.43 19.78
CA GLY A 79 -10.14 3.64 20.58
C GLY A 79 -8.92 2.89 20.05
N ILE A 80 -7.79 3.16 20.72
CA ILE A 80 -6.48 2.54 20.46
C ILE A 80 -6.09 1.70 21.68
N PHE A 81 -5.75 0.44 21.46
CA PHE A 81 -5.47 -0.53 22.50
C PHE A 81 -4.18 -1.30 22.21
N TYR A 82 -3.62 -1.91 23.24
CA TYR A 82 -2.45 -2.78 23.15
C TYR A 82 -2.77 -4.14 23.76
N GLY A 83 -2.41 -5.21 23.07
CA GLY A 83 -2.63 -6.57 23.56
C GLY A 83 -1.96 -6.83 24.91
N SER A 84 -0.80 -6.24 25.15
CA SER A 84 -0.04 -6.34 26.41
C SER A 84 -0.77 -5.75 27.63
N ASP A 85 -1.71 -4.82 27.42
CA ASP A 85 -2.51 -4.26 28.53
C ASP A 85 -3.47 -5.30 29.15
N TYR A 86 -3.72 -6.40 28.45
CA TYR A 86 -4.59 -7.49 28.91
C TYR A 86 -3.84 -8.69 29.50
N PHE A 87 -2.53 -8.63 29.70
CA PHE A 87 -1.75 -9.75 30.22
C PHE A 87 -2.19 -10.20 31.61
N ASP A 88 -2.54 -9.28 32.50
CA ASP A 88 -3.07 -9.63 33.82
C ASP A 88 -4.39 -10.42 33.68
N LYS A 89 -5.29 -10.01 32.77
CA LYS A 89 -6.55 -10.73 32.51
C LYS A 89 -6.34 -12.09 31.85
N CYS A 90 -5.42 -12.18 30.90
CA CYS A 90 -5.06 -13.48 30.31
C CYS A 90 -4.55 -14.45 31.37
N TYR A 91 -3.74 -13.96 32.31
CA TYR A 91 -3.24 -14.76 33.42
C TYR A 91 -4.36 -15.24 34.34
N GLU A 92 -5.28 -14.36 34.77
CA GLU A 92 -6.46 -14.69 35.57
C GLU A 92 -7.33 -15.75 34.88
N TYR A 93 -7.58 -15.63 33.58
CA TYR A 93 -8.36 -16.60 32.82
C TYR A 93 -7.64 -17.94 32.62
N ALA A 94 -6.31 -17.94 32.54
CA ALA A 94 -5.52 -19.15 32.51
C ALA A 94 -5.64 -19.92 33.85
N GLU A 95 -5.54 -19.23 35.00
CA GLU A 95 -5.79 -19.84 36.32
C GLU A 95 -7.21 -20.41 36.43
N LYS A 96 -8.22 -19.68 35.88
CA LYS A 96 -9.62 -20.21 35.86
C LYS A 96 -9.70 -21.52 35.08
N LEU A 97 -9.12 -21.59 33.88
CA LEU A 97 -9.13 -22.83 33.08
C LEU A 97 -8.41 -23.99 33.80
N ILE A 98 -7.32 -23.72 34.51
CA ILE A 98 -6.60 -24.71 35.32
C ILE A 98 -7.52 -25.26 36.41
N MET A 99 -8.16 -24.38 37.17
CA MET A 99 -9.05 -24.80 38.28
C MET A 99 -10.29 -25.54 37.79
N GLU A 100 -10.75 -25.29 36.58
CA GLU A 100 -11.84 -26.02 35.92
C GLU A 100 -11.38 -27.34 35.27
N GLY A 101 -10.09 -27.71 35.39
CA GLY A 101 -9.52 -28.90 34.77
C GLY A 101 -9.41 -28.84 33.24
N LYS A 102 -9.45 -27.64 32.67
CA LYS A 102 -9.42 -27.38 31.22
C LYS A 102 -8.03 -26.97 30.69
N ALA A 103 -7.05 -26.86 31.56
CA ALA A 103 -5.67 -26.60 31.22
C ALA A 103 -4.72 -27.32 32.17
N TYR A 104 -3.54 -27.67 31.70
CA TYR A 104 -2.51 -28.34 32.48
C TYR A 104 -1.11 -27.89 32.12
N VAL A 105 -0.19 -27.91 33.07
CA VAL A 105 1.23 -27.66 32.86
C VAL A 105 1.89 -28.93 32.34
N ASP A 106 2.57 -28.81 31.20
CA ASP A 106 3.25 -29.91 30.54
C ASP A 106 4.77 -29.71 30.62
N ASP A 107 5.49 -30.80 30.88
CA ASP A 107 6.95 -30.80 30.98
C ASP A 107 7.61 -31.31 29.68
N LEU A 108 6.82 -31.62 28.64
CA LEU A 108 7.36 -32.00 27.34
C LEU A 108 8.11 -30.83 26.70
N THR A 109 9.25 -31.12 26.11
CA THR A 109 9.92 -30.21 25.20
C THR A 109 9.07 -29.92 23.95
N ARG A 110 9.43 -28.91 23.19
CA ARG A 110 8.74 -28.56 21.94
C ARG A 110 8.70 -29.73 20.94
N ASP A 111 9.79 -30.46 20.81
CA ASP A 111 9.89 -31.58 19.86
C ASP A 111 9.10 -32.80 20.34
N GLU A 112 9.18 -33.13 21.62
CA GLU A 112 8.34 -34.17 22.23
C GLU A 112 6.85 -33.82 22.14
N MET A 113 6.46 -32.59 22.41
CA MET A 113 5.07 -32.12 22.28
C MET A 113 4.57 -32.29 20.85
N ARG A 114 5.40 -31.98 19.85
CA ARG A 114 5.10 -32.18 18.44
C ARG A 114 4.86 -33.67 18.12
N GLU A 115 5.74 -34.55 18.63
CA GLU A 115 5.60 -36.00 18.46
C GLU A 115 4.31 -36.51 19.13
N TYR A 116 4.09 -36.15 20.41
CA TYR A 116 2.91 -36.58 21.16
C TYR A 116 1.58 -36.11 20.55
N ARG A 117 1.57 -34.97 19.89
CA ARG A 117 0.40 -34.48 19.15
C ARG A 117 0.19 -35.20 17.81
N GLY A 118 1.09 -36.10 17.41
CA GLY A 118 1.00 -36.79 16.12
C GLY A 118 1.17 -35.84 14.93
N ALA A 119 2.09 -34.88 15.03
CA ALA A 119 2.37 -33.93 13.94
C ALA A 119 3.12 -34.57 12.79
N ASP A 120 3.86 -35.66 13.04
CA ASP A 120 4.57 -36.39 12.02
C ASP A 120 3.63 -37.39 11.31
N ALA A 121 3.78 -37.48 9.99
CA ALA A 121 2.93 -38.34 9.15
C ALA A 121 2.94 -39.80 9.63
N GLY A 122 1.73 -40.35 9.86
CA GLY A 122 1.53 -41.74 10.24
C GLY A 122 1.69 -42.06 11.74
N LYS A 123 2.00 -41.07 12.58
CA LYS A 123 2.04 -41.27 14.03
C LYS A 123 0.72 -40.83 14.69
N PRO A 124 0.06 -41.65 15.51
CA PRO A 124 -1.13 -41.24 16.25
C PRO A 124 -0.76 -40.26 17.37
N SER A 125 -1.68 -39.37 17.73
CA SER A 125 -1.55 -38.55 18.93
C SER A 125 -1.68 -39.42 20.17
N ARG A 126 -0.99 -39.05 21.25
CA ARG A 126 -1.03 -39.70 22.55
C ARG A 126 -1.01 -38.68 23.68
N PRO A 127 -1.60 -38.98 24.84
CA PRO A 127 -1.60 -38.05 25.97
C PRO A 127 -0.17 -37.87 26.52
N SER A 128 0.14 -36.64 26.94
CA SER A 128 1.31 -36.36 27.74
C SER A 128 1.23 -37.09 29.07
N PRO A 129 2.36 -37.54 29.65
CA PRO A 129 2.41 -38.13 30.99
C PRO A 129 1.85 -37.21 32.08
N TRP A 130 1.87 -35.89 31.84
CA TRP A 130 1.43 -34.87 32.81
C TRP A 130 0.03 -34.31 32.53
N ARG A 131 -0.69 -34.86 31.55
CA ARG A 131 -2.02 -34.39 31.15
C ARG A 131 -3.06 -34.46 32.28
N ASP A 132 -2.91 -35.42 33.16
CA ASP A 132 -3.87 -35.72 34.23
C ASP A 132 -3.40 -35.25 35.63
N ARG A 133 -2.44 -34.31 35.69
CA ARG A 133 -2.13 -33.58 36.93
C ARG A 133 -3.37 -32.92 37.50
N THR A 134 -3.48 -32.87 38.81
CA THR A 134 -4.62 -32.21 39.47
C THR A 134 -4.64 -30.70 39.21
N PRO A 135 -5.81 -30.05 39.28
CA PRO A 135 -5.89 -28.60 39.18
C PRO A 135 -4.97 -27.85 40.13
N GLU A 136 -4.84 -28.35 41.37
CA GLU A 136 -3.99 -27.74 42.41
C GLU A 136 -2.50 -27.82 42.04
N GLU A 137 -2.03 -28.96 41.55
CA GLU A 137 -0.66 -29.15 41.08
C GLU A 137 -0.36 -28.23 39.87
N ASN A 138 -1.29 -28.18 38.93
CA ASN A 138 -1.14 -27.32 37.74
C ASN A 138 -1.12 -25.84 38.13
N LEU A 139 -1.96 -25.42 39.08
CA LEU A 139 -1.98 -24.04 39.55
C LEU A 139 -0.68 -23.65 40.25
N ASP A 140 -0.15 -24.52 41.10
CA ASP A 140 1.14 -24.33 41.76
C ASP A 140 2.26 -24.18 40.73
N LEU A 141 2.35 -25.10 39.77
CA LEU A 141 3.35 -25.06 38.71
C LEU A 141 3.22 -23.82 37.83
N PHE A 142 2.03 -23.40 37.45
CA PHE A 142 1.80 -22.21 36.65
C PHE A 142 2.22 -20.93 37.37
N ARG A 143 1.94 -20.81 38.66
CA ARG A 143 2.41 -19.69 39.49
C ARG A 143 3.94 -19.66 39.61
N ARG A 144 4.57 -20.82 39.72
CA ARG A 144 6.01 -20.97 39.76
C ARG A 144 6.65 -20.64 38.38
N MET A 145 5.98 -20.96 37.28
CA MET A 145 6.40 -20.49 35.96
C MET A 145 6.45 -18.95 35.90
N ARG A 146 5.41 -18.28 36.40
CA ARG A 146 5.37 -16.81 36.51
C ARG A 146 6.44 -16.26 37.45
N ALA A 147 6.76 -16.98 38.51
CA ALA A 147 7.80 -16.59 39.47
C ALA A 147 9.23 -16.72 38.90
N GLY A 148 9.39 -17.30 37.71
CA GLY A 148 10.69 -17.45 37.04
C GLY A 148 11.51 -18.62 37.54
N GLU A 149 10.87 -19.67 38.12
CA GLU A 149 11.58 -20.83 38.64
C GLU A 149 12.04 -21.83 37.58
N PHE A 150 11.55 -21.70 36.34
CA PHE A 150 11.83 -22.63 35.24
C PHE A 150 12.47 -21.94 34.05
N GLN A 151 13.27 -22.68 33.27
CA GLN A 151 13.90 -22.20 32.06
C GLN A 151 12.94 -22.21 30.85
N GLU A 152 13.28 -21.47 29.79
CA GLU A 152 12.57 -21.51 28.52
C GLU A 152 12.50 -22.96 27.99
N GLY A 153 11.31 -23.39 27.59
CA GLY A 153 11.09 -24.74 27.05
C GLY A 153 10.91 -25.85 28.11
N GLU A 154 11.11 -25.56 29.39
CA GLU A 154 11.01 -26.55 30.47
C GLU A 154 9.56 -26.84 30.87
N LYS A 155 8.69 -25.84 30.82
CA LYS A 155 7.26 -25.92 31.13
C LYS A 155 6.44 -25.14 30.10
N THR A 156 5.27 -25.67 29.78
CA THR A 156 4.29 -25.06 28.89
C THR A 156 2.90 -25.27 29.45
N LEU A 157 2.05 -24.24 29.48
CA LEU A 157 0.64 -24.42 29.80
C LEU A 157 -0.12 -24.78 28.51
N ARG A 158 -0.85 -25.89 28.56
CA ARG A 158 -1.65 -26.42 27.46
C ARG A 158 -3.11 -26.45 27.80
N ALA A 159 -3.97 -26.13 26.82
CA ALA A 159 -5.40 -26.39 26.93
C ALA A 159 -5.68 -27.90 26.82
N LYS A 160 -6.58 -28.42 27.65
CA LYS A 160 -7.01 -29.81 27.65
C LYS A 160 -8.28 -29.95 26.82
N ILE A 161 -8.14 -30.35 25.55
CA ILE A 161 -9.25 -30.36 24.59
C ILE A 161 -9.47 -31.77 24.03
N ASP A 162 -8.95 -32.07 22.83
CA ASP A 162 -9.20 -33.35 22.15
C ASP A 162 -7.97 -33.78 21.33
N LEU A 163 -7.28 -34.79 21.81
CA LEU A 163 -6.10 -35.36 21.15
C LEU A 163 -6.44 -36.11 19.87
N ALA A 164 -7.71 -36.56 19.71
CA ALA A 164 -8.16 -37.25 18.50
C ALA A 164 -8.66 -36.34 17.41
N SER A 165 -8.70 -35.01 17.64
CA SER A 165 -9.17 -34.06 16.67
C SER A 165 -8.39 -34.13 15.35
N PRO A 166 -9.05 -34.10 14.19
CA PRO A 166 -8.36 -33.96 12.91
C PRO A 166 -7.64 -32.61 12.78
N ASN A 167 -8.08 -31.59 13.53
CA ASN A 167 -7.47 -30.27 13.56
C ASN A 167 -6.36 -30.22 14.63
N MET A 168 -5.12 -30.07 14.18
CA MET A 168 -3.93 -29.99 15.05
C MET A 168 -4.04 -28.88 16.10
N ASN A 169 -4.73 -27.78 15.81
CA ASN A 169 -4.91 -26.67 16.74
C ASN A 169 -5.80 -27.05 17.95
N MET A 170 -6.55 -28.14 17.87
CA MET A 170 -7.41 -28.66 18.94
C MET A 170 -6.77 -29.78 19.77
N ARG A 171 -5.59 -30.27 19.35
CA ARG A 171 -4.87 -31.36 20.06
C ARG A 171 -4.04 -30.79 21.19
N ASP A 172 -4.69 -30.41 22.29
CA ASP A 172 -4.07 -29.81 23.48
C ASP A 172 -3.04 -28.73 23.12
N PRO A 173 -3.45 -27.59 22.54
CA PRO A 173 -2.54 -26.53 22.11
C PRO A 173 -1.87 -25.83 23.29
N ALA A 174 -0.64 -25.34 23.10
CA ALA A 174 0.01 -24.46 24.04
C ALA A 174 -0.74 -23.12 24.11
N ILE A 175 -1.00 -22.64 25.32
CA ILE A 175 -1.66 -21.34 25.57
C ILE A 175 -0.77 -20.36 26.32
N TYR A 176 0.26 -20.83 27.03
CA TYR A 176 1.32 -20.01 27.65
C TYR A 176 2.69 -20.66 27.44
N ARG A 177 3.70 -19.81 27.27
CA ARG A 177 5.11 -20.21 27.21
C ARG A 177 5.97 -19.36 28.13
N ILE A 178 7.11 -19.93 28.56
CA ILE A 178 8.16 -19.19 29.26
C ILE A 178 9.01 -18.48 28.21
N LYS A 179 9.25 -17.18 28.40
CA LYS A 179 10.14 -16.37 27.58
C LYS A 179 10.80 -15.28 28.42
N TYR A 180 12.10 -15.33 28.53
CA TYR A 180 12.88 -14.28 29.20
C TYR A 180 13.28 -13.21 28.19
N ALA A 181 12.47 -12.17 28.10
CA ALA A 181 12.70 -11.02 27.25
C ALA A 181 12.06 -9.78 27.88
N GLU A 182 12.68 -8.64 27.70
CA GLU A 182 12.10 -7.35 28.05
C GLU A 182 11.01 -6.97 27.03
N HIS A 183 9.82 -6.67 27.53
CA HIS A 183 8.70 -6.22 26.70
C HIS A 183 8.70 -4.68 26.61
N HIS A 184 8.50 -4.11 25.41
CA HIS A 184 8.60 -2.66 25.18
C HIS A 184 7.65 -1.83 26.07
N ARG A 185 6.49 -2.36 26.46
CA ARG A 185 5.52 -1.68 27.34
C ARG A 185 5.48 -2.22 28.79
N GLN A 186 5.66 -3.52 28.95
CA GLN A 186 5.54 -4.20 30.24
C GLN A 186 6.90 -4.37 30.95
N GLY A 187 8.02 -4.06 30.26
CA GLY A 187 9.37 -4.25 30.81
C GLY A 187 9.62 -5.71 31.21
N SER A 188 10.18 -5.92 32.38
CA SER A 188 10.50 -7.24 32.93
C SER A 188 9.42 -7.79 33.87
N LYS A 189 8.19 -7.26 33.82
CA LYS A 189 7.07 -7.69 34.67
C LYS A 189 6.69 -9.16 34.45
N TRP A 190 6.86 -9.67 33.24
CA TRP A 190 6.46 -10.99 32.82
C TRP A 190 7.65 -11.82 32.33
N CYS A 191 7.65 -13.11 32.65
CA CYS A 191 8.54 -14.12 32.08
C CYS A 191 7.75 -15.29 31.45
N ILE A 192 6.41 -15.21 31.48
CA ILE A 192 5.51 -16.08 30.74
C ILE A 192 4.59 -15.21 29.88
N TYR A 193 4.30 -15.67 28.69
CA TYR A 193 3.50 -14.93 27.72
C TYR A 193 2.40 -15.80 27.12
N PRO A 194 1.18 -15.27 26.99
CA PRO A 194 0.11 -16.00 26.34
C PRO A 194 0.41 -16.20 24.86
N MET A 195 0.02 -17.33 24.34
CA MET A 195 0.06 -17.58 22.90
C MET A 195 -1.03 -16.78 22.19
N TYR A 196 -0.82 -16.44 20.92
CA TYR A 196 -1.77 -15.69 20.09
C TYR A 196 -3.21 -16.24 20.19
N ASP A 197 -3.37 -17.55 19.99
CA ASP A 197 -4.70 -18.19 19.97
C ASP A 197 -5.45 -18.14 21.31
N PHE A 198 -4.74 -17.84 22.40
CA PHE A 198 -5.33 -17.66 23.71
C PHE A 198 -5.60 -16.18 24.01
N ALA A 199 -4.62 -15.30 23.76
CA ALA A 199 -4.73 -13.88 24.07
C ALA A 199 -5.76 -13.17 23.19
N HIS A 200 -5.76 -13.45 21.89
CA HIS A 200 -6.54 -12.73 20.90
C HIS A 200 -8.07 -12.82 21.12
N PRO A 201 -8.68 -14.00 21.33
CA PRO A 201 -10.10 -14.09 21.66
C PRO A 201 -10.45 -13.38 22.97
N ILE A 202 -9.58 -13.44 23.99
CA ILE A 202 -9.79 -12.77 25.27
C ILE A 202 -9.82 -11.24 25.08
N GLN A 203 -8.87 -10.70 24.35
CA GLN A 203 -8.81 -9.28 24.02
C GLN A 203 -10.04 -8.84 23.25
N ASP A 204 -10.46 -9.60 22.24
CA ASP A 204 -11.68 -9.34 21.47
C ASP A 204 -12.92 -9.28 22.38
N ALA A 205 -13.06 -10.25 23.29
CA ALA A 205 -14.21 -10.29 24.19
C ALA A 205 -14.23 -9.12 25.19
N ILE A 206 -13.08 -8.77 25.76
CA ILE A 206 -12.98 -7.64 26.72
C ILE A 206 -13.29 -6.31 26.04
N GLU A 207 -12.84 -6.10 24.80
CA GLU A 207 -13.12 -4.89 24.02
C GLU A 207 -14.55 -4.86 23.44
N GLY A 208 -15.35 -5.90 23.62
CA GLY A 208 -16.71 -5.97 23.07
C GLY A 208 -16.77 -6.16 21.56
N ILE A 209 -15.71 -6.69 20.96
CA ILE A 209 -15.67 -6.98 19.52
C ILE A 209 -16.76 -8.00 19.19
N THR A 210 -17.51 -7.73 18.12
CA THR A 210 -18.58 -8.64 17.65
C THR A 210 -18.13 -9.47 16.46
N HIS A 211 -17.36 -8.87 15.57
CA HIS A 211 -16.84 -9.50 14.36
C HIS A 211 -15.31 -9.41 14.34
N SER A 212 -14.69 -10.57 14.63
CA SER A 212 -13.25 -10.77 14.63
C SER A 212 -12.81 -11.21 13.24
N MET A 213 -12.45 -10.25 12.38
CA MET A 213 -12.08 -10.53 11.00
C MET A 213 -10.57 -10.69 10.84
N CYS A 214 -10.13 -11.77 10.18
CA CYS A 214 -8.73 -12.13 10.00
C CYS A 214 -8.47 -12.77 8.63
N SER A 215 -7.20 -13.02 8.31
CA SER A 215 -6.84 -13.70 7.06
C SER A 215 -7.14 -15.19 7.11
N LEU A 216 -7.28 -15.80 5.93
CA LEU A 216 -7.71 -17.20 5.73
C LEU A 216 -6.77 -18.22 6.41
N GLU A 217 -5.52 -17.88 6.66
CA GLU A 217 -4.57 -18.71 7.38
C GLU A 217 -5.04 -19.12 8.79
N PHE A 218 -5.93 -18.32 9.39
CA PHE A 218 -6.51 -18.58 10.70
C PHE A 218 -7.81 -19.40 10.68
N GLU A 219 -8.25 -19.90 9.52
CA GLU A 219 -9.48 -20.69 9.44
C GLU A 219 -9.45 -21.92 10.33
N ASN A 220 -8.33 -22.63 10.34
CA ASN A 220 -8.14 -23.81 11.21
C ASN A 220 -7.95 -23.44 12.70
N HIS A 221 -7.70 -22.18 13.03
CA HIS A 221 -7.62 -21.68 14.40
C HIS A 221 -8.99 -21.30 14.98
N ARG A 222 -10.01 -21.10 14.14
CA ARG A 222 -11.35 -20.69 14.58
C ARG A 222 -11.99 -21.63 15.63
N PRO A 223 -11.87 -22.97 15.54
CA PRO A 223 -12.40 -23.83 16.60
C PRO A 223 -11.76 -23.56 17.96
N LEU A 224 -10.46 -23.28 18.01
CA LEU A 224 -9.77 -22.91 19.24
C LEU A 224 -10.21 -21.54 19.75
N TYR A 225 -10.36 -20.57 18.87
CA TYR A 225 -10.93 -19.25 19.19
C TYR A 225 -12.32 -19.40 19.87
N ASN A 226 -13.20 -20.18 19.26
CA ASN A 226 -14.53 -20.43 19.81
C ASN A 226 -14.45 -21.15 21.17
N TRP A 227 -13.56 -22.14 21.30
CA TRP A 227 -13.36 -22.87 22.56
C TRP A 227 -12.96 -21.92 23.70
N VAL A 228 -12.07 -20.97 23.45
CA VAL A 228 -11.65 -19.95 24.45
C VAL A 228 -12.84 -19.07 24.84
N ILE A 229 -13.59 -18.56 23.86
CA ILE A 229 -14.76 -17.71 24.13
C ILE A 229 -15.82 -18.45 24.94
N GLU A 230 -16.16 -19.68 24.58
CA GLU A 230 -17.18 -20.48 25.26
C GLU A 230 -16.78 -20.83 26.70
N ASN A 231 -15.52 -21.24 26.90
CA ASN A 231 -15.07 -21.72 28.21
C ASN A 231 -14.72 -20.59 29.20
N ILE A 232 -14.39 -19.39 28.70
CA ILE A 232 -14.06 -18.25 29.56
C ILE A 232 -15.27 -17.35 29.78
N PHE A 233 -16.00 -17.01 28.71
CA PHE A 233 -17.07 -16.01 28.74
C PHE A 233 -18.47 -16.59 28.65
N GLY A 234 -18.62 -17.82 28.17
CA GLY A 234 -19.93 -18.47 28.03
C GLY A 234 -20.85 -17.81 27.00
N THR A 235 -20.31 -17.12 26.01
CA THR A 235 -21.05 -16.35 25.02
C THR A 235 -20.84 -16.86 23.59
N ALA A 236 -21.72 -16.44 22.67
CA ALA A 236 -21.61 -16.75 21.25
C ALA A 236 -20.84 -15.68 20.45
N PHE A 237 -20.41 -14.59 21.09
CA PHE A 237 -19.64 -13.49 20.51
C PHE A 237 -18.43 -13.18 21.38
N PRO A 238 -17.33 -12.70 20.77
CA PRO A 238 -17.10 -12.38 19.34
C PRO A 238 -17.10 -13.61 18.43
N LYS A 239 -17.30 -13.39 17.11
CA LYS A 239 -17.21 -14.44 16.09
C LYS A 239 -16.08 -14.17 15.12
N GLN A 240 -15.19 -15.14 14.94
CA GLN A 240 -14.13 -15.07 13.94
C GLN A 240 -14.70 -15.31 12.52
N ARG A 241 -14.23 -14.50 11.56
CA ARG A 241 -14.53 -14.63 10.13
C ARG A 241 -13.24 -14.39 9.34
N GLU A 242 -12.99 -15.23 8.34
CA GLU A 242 -11.77 -15.19 7.55
C GLU A 242 -12.05 -14.68 6.14
N PHE A 243 -11.03 -14.03 5.57
CA PHE A 243 -10.98 -13.58 4.19
C PHE A 243 -9.62 -13.86 3.57
N ALA A 244 -9.57 -14.09 2.25
CA ALA A 244 -8.34 -14.32 1.53
C ALA A 244 -7.44 -13.07 1.53
N ARG A 245 -6.13 -13.28 1.59
CA ARG A 245 -5.13 -12.22 1.47
C ARG A 245 -5.21 -11.53 0.11
N LEU A 246 -4.77 -10.30 0.05
CA LEU A 246 -4.53 -9.59 -1.21
C LEU A 246 -3.13 -9.95 -1.70
N ASN A 247 -3.06 -10.66 -2.83
CA ASN A 247 -1.82 -10.92 -3.57
C ASN A 247 -1.86 -10.14 -4.88
N MET A 248 -0.74 -9.50 -5.23
CA MET A 248 -0.64 -8.69 -6.44
C MET A 248 0.51 -9.16 -7.32
N THR A 249 0.33 -9.01 -8.64
CA THR A 249 1.41 -9.26 -9.59
C THR A 249 2.58 -8.28 -9.37
N ASN A 250 3.79 -8.70 -9.73
CA ASN A 250 5.00 -7.87 -9.71
C ASN A 250 5.32 -7.24 -8.33
N THR A 251 4.84 -7.87 -7.25
CA THR A 251 4.88 -7.28 -5.91
C THR A 251 5.33 -8.33 -4.89
N VAL A 252 6.21 -7.92 -3.99
CA VAL A 252 6.62 -8.67 -2.79
C VAL A 252 6.02 -7.98 -1.56
N MET A 253 5.33 -8.73 -0.70
CA MET A 253 4.73 -8.21 0.53
C MET A 253 5.37 -8.77 1.80
N SER A 254 6.40 -9.62 1.66
CA SER A 254 7.15 -10.16 2.78
C SER A 254 7.91 -9.03 3.49
N LYS A 255 7.62 -8.80 4.77
CA LYS A 255 8.31 -7.78 5.59
C LYS A 255 9.83 -7.99 5.60
N ARG A 256 10.29 -9.24 5.63
CA ARG A 256 11.72 -9.57 5.61
C ARG A 256 12.39 -9.08 4.33
N TYR A 257 11.79 -9.35 3.16
CA TYR A 257 12.33 -8.93 1.88
C TYR A 257 12.26 -7.41 1.69
N LEU A 258 11.16 -6.79 2.09
CA LEU A 258 11.03 -5.33 2.01
C LEU A 258 12.06 -4.61 2.89
N ARG A 259 12.33 -5.13 4.09
CA ARG A 259 13.37 -4.60 4.97
C ARG A 259 14.76 -4.75 4.34
N GLU A 260 15.06 -5.91 3.76
CA GLU A 260 16.33 -6.16 3.07
C GLU A 260 16.56 -5.16 1.92
N LEU A 261 15.53 -4.85 1.12
CA LEU A 261 15.62 -3.85 0.06
C LEU A 261 15.99 -2.45 0.58
N VAL A 262 15.43 -2.07 1.74
CA VAL A 262 15.74 -0.79 2.41
C VAL A 262 17.17 -0.81 2.97
N GLU A 263 17.55 -1.85 3.70
CA GLU A 263 18.87 -2.00 4.33
C GLU A 263 20.02 -2.05 3.31
N MET A 264 19.77 -2.66 2.16
CA MET A 264 20.75 -2.72 1.06
C MET A 264 20.78 -1.45 0.18
N GLY A 265 19.91 -0.48 0.42
CA GLY A 265 19.85 0.75 -0.37
C GLY A 265 19.35 0.55 -1.80
N ILE A 266 18.67 -0.57 -2.10
CA ILE A 266 18.04 -0.83 -3.41
C ILE A 266 16.86 0.13 -3.63
N VAL A 267 16.16 0.46 -2.56
CA VAL A 267 15.12 1.49 -2.50
C VAL A 267 15.54 2.58 -1.52
N ASP A 268 14.94 3.76 -1.68
CA ASP A 268 15.28 5.00 -0.95
C ASP A 268 14.78 5.02 0.51
N GLY A 269 14.03 4.01 0.90
CA GLY A 269 13.43 3.86 2.22
C GLY A 269 12.09 3.13 2.15
N TRP A 270 11.41 3.04 3.28
CA TRP A 270 10.10 2.39 3.37
C TRP A 270 9.01 3.13 2.58
N ASP A 271 9.17 4.41 2.37
CA ASP A 271 8.27 5.26 1.59
C ASP A 271 8.73 5.49 0.14
N ASP A 272 9.70 4.71 -0.34
CA ASP A 272 10.08 4.76 -1.76
C ASP A 272 8.84 4.52 -2.63
N PRO A 273 8.59 5.36 -3.65
CA PRO A 273 7.43 5.22 -4.54
C PRO A 273 7.30 3.88 -5.27
N ARG A 274 8.32 3.05 -5.28
CA ARG A 274 8.29 1.68 -5.83
C ARG A 274 7.85 0.63 -4.82
N MET A 275 7.82 0.96 -3.53
CA MET A 275 7.45 0.05 -2.46
C MET A 275 5.93 -0.13 -2.39
N PRO A 276 5.45 -1.34 -2.05
CA PRO A 276 4.02 -1.62 -1.87
C PRO A 276 3.49 -1.16 -0.51
N THR A 277 4.27 -0.42 0.26
CA THR A 277 3.86 0.17 1.53
C THR A 277 2.85 1.27 1.31
N LEU A 278 1.96 1.50 2.27
CA LEU A 278 0.97 2.59 2.18
C LEU A 278 1.65 3.95 2.13
N CYS A 279 2.72 4.17 2.90
CA CYS A 279 3.51 5.39 2.83
C CYS A 279 4.23 5.55 1.47
N GLY A 280 4.69 4.48 0.85
CA GLY A 280 5.27 4.50 -0.49
C GLY A 280 4.23 4.86 -1.57
N LEU A 281 3.06 4.26 -1.51
CA LEU A 281 1.94 4.58 -2.40
C LEU A 281 1.48 6.04 -2.23
N ARG A 282 1.40 6.53 -0.99
CA ARG A 282 1.08 7.94 -0.69
C ARG A 282 2.09 8.89 -1.31
N ARG A 283 3.38 8.65 -1.12
CA ARG A 283 4.47 9.46 -1.71
C ARG A 283 4.47 9.39 -3.24
N ARG A 284 4.12 8.25 -3.82
CA ARG A 284 3.95 8.10 -5.27
C ARG A 284 2.76 8.91 -5.81
N GLY A 285 1.76 9.18 -4.99
CA GLY A 285 0.60 9.99 -5.35
C GLY A 285 -0.72 9.23 -5.42
N TYR A 286 -0.78 7.98 -4.98
CA TYR A 286 -2.04 7.27 -4.79
C TYR A 286 -2.90 7.95 -3.72
N THR A 287 -4.21 7.76 -3.83
CA THR A 287 -5.21 8.35 -2.95
C THR A 287 -5.91 7.28 -2.13
N PRO A 288 -6.46 7.61 -0.96
CA PRO A 288 -7.34 6.71 -0.22
C PRO A 288 -8.49 6.18 -1.06
N THR A 289 -9.12 7.03 -1.87
CA THR A 289 -10.23 6.66 -2.76
C THR A 289 -9.81 5.59 -3.76
N SER A 290 -8.66 5.76 -4.43
CA SER A 290 -8.16 4.77 -5.40
C SER A 290 -7.84 3.43 -4.76
N ILE A 291 -7.23 3.43 -3.56
CA ILE A 291 -6.88 2.22 -2.83
C ILE A 291 -8.15 1.47 -2.39
N PHE A 292 -9.13 2.15 -1.82
CA PHE A 292 -10.37 1.52 -1.39
C PHE A 292 -11.25 1.08 -2.57
N THR A 293 -11.24 1.81 -3.69
CA THR A 293 -11.89 1.37 -4.93
C THR A 293 -11.27 0.07 -5.43
N PHE A 294 -9.95 0.02 -5.49
CA PHE A 294 -9.22 -1.20 -5.86
C PHE A 294 -9.54 -2.39 -4.95
N VAL A 295 -9.50 -2.20 -3.62
CA VAL A 295 -9.81 -3.25 -2.66
C VAL A 295 -11.25 -3.75 -2.80
N ARG A 296 -12.20 -2.83 -3.02
CA ARG A 296 -13.62 -3.15 -3.23
C ARG A 296 -13.83 -3.95 -4.52
N GLU A 297 -13.17 -3.58 -5.61
CA GLU A 297 -13.25 -4.27 -6.90
C GLU A 297 -12.56 -5.64 -6.87
N ALA A 298 -11.45 -5.77 -6.15
CA ALA A 298 -10.80 -7.06 -5.89
C ALA A 298 -11.71 -8.02 -5.12
N GLY A 299 -12.63 -7.47 -4.34
CA GLY A 299 -13.68 -8.21 -3.62
C GLY A 299 -13.18 -8.91 -2.36
N ILE A 300 -14.17 -9.43 -1.62
CA ILE A 300 -13.95 -10.22 -0.41
C ILE A 300 -14.30 -11.67 -0.75
N SER A 301 -13.31 -12.53 -0.83
CA SER A 301 -13.48 -13.95 -1.11
C SER A 301 -12.69 -14.80 -0.10
N LYS A 302 -12.97 -16.10 -0.08
CA LYS A 302 -12.16 -17.12 0.61
C LYS A 302 -11.21 -17.86 -0.34
N SER A 303 -11.03 -17.36 -1.56
CA SER A 303 -10.08 -17.91 -2.54
C SER A 303 -8.89 -16.97 -2.69
N ASP A 304 -7.70 -17.51 -2.57
CA ASP A 304 -6.47 -16.78 -2.85
C ASP A 304 -6.36 -16.51 -4.36
N ASN A 305 -6.41 -15.24 -4.72
CA ASN A 305 -6.30 -14.79 -6.10
C ASN A 305 -5.10 -13.86 -6.24
N LEU A 306 -4.40 -13.98 -7.37
CA LEU A 306 -3.36 -13.03 -7.77
C LEU A 306 -4.01 -11.91 -8.58
N ILE A 307 -4.06 -10.71 -8.02
CA ILE A 307 -4.68 -9.54 -8.64
C ILE A 307 -3.64 -8.82 -9.49
N ASP A 308 -4.00 -8.45 -10.72
CA ASP A 308 -3.13 -7.68 -11.59
C ASP A 308 -2.89 -6.28 -11.03
N MET A 309 -1.62 -5.91 -10.82
CA MET A 309 -1.21 -4.58 -10.36
C MET A 309 -1.79 -3.45 -11.22
N ARG A 310 -1.98 -3.69 -12.53
CA ARG A 310 -2.59 -2.73 -13.46
C ARG A 310 -4.03 -2.36 -13.09
N GLN A 311 -4.74 -3.19 -12.31
CA GLN A 311 -6.06 -2.84 -11.79
C GLN A 311 -5.97 -1.69 -10.77
N LEU A 312 -4.97 -1.71 -9.88
CA LEU A 312 -4.71 -0.58 -8.97
C LEU A 312 -4.36 0.69 -9.75
N GLU A 313 -3.53 0.55 -10.79
CA GLU A 313 -3.18 1.67 -11.68
C GLU A 313 -4.40 2.21 -12.44
N ALA A 314 -5.32 1.35 -12.88
CA ALA A 314 -6.57 1.76 -13.52
C ALA A 314 -7.47 2.55 -12.57
N CYS A 315 -7.57 2.14 -11.30
CA CYS A 315 -8.35 2.86 -10.29
C CYS A 315 -7.84 4.29 -10.09
N ILE A 316 -6.52 4.48 -9.88
CA ILE A 316 -5.97 5.82 -9.70
C ILE A 316 -6.05 6.66 -10.99
N ARG A 317 -5.83 6.06 -12.15
CA ARG A 317 -5.92 6.76 -13.44
C ARG A 317 -7.34 7.28 -13.69
N SER A 318 -8.35 6.48 -13.43
CA SER A 318 -9.76 6.88 -13.57
C SER A 318 -10.13 8.03 -12.64
N GLU A 319 -9.67 7.99 -11.40
CA GLU A 319 -9.86 9.08 -10.45
C GLU A 319 -9.17 10.37 -10.90
N LEU A 320 -7.89 10.26 -11.25
CA LEU A 320 -7.08 11.44 -11.63
C LEU A 320 -7.51 12.05 -12.97
N ASP A 321 -8.10 11.28 -13.87
CA ASP A 321 -8.66 11.84 -15.10
C ASP A 321 -9.80 12.83 -14.82
N LEU A 322 -10.52 12.63 -13.76
CA LEU A 322 -11.60 13.54 -13.32
C LEU A 322 -11.08 14.66 -12.39
N THR A 323 -10.10 14.38 -11.54
CA THR A 323 -9.73 15.29 -10.44
C THR A 323 -8.45 16.07 -10.67
N ALA A 324 -7.50 15.55 -11.48
CA ALA A 324 -6.22 16.20 -11.69
C ALA A 324 -6.30 17.32 -12.74
N GLN A 325 -5.77 18.47 -12.39
CA GLN A 325 -5.62 19.56 -13.34
C GLN A 325 -4.52 19.25 -14.36
N ARG A 326 -4.74 19.67 -15.61
CA ARG A 326 -3.75 19.51 -16.69
C ARG A 326 -2.70 20.60 -16.59
N ARG A 327 -1.46 20.20 -16.80
CA ARG A 327 -0.31 21.11 -16.86
C ARG A 327 0.59 20.70 -18.00
N ILE A 328 1.37 21.64 -18.51
CA ILE A 328 2.35 21.36 -19.55
C ILE A 328 3.71 21.15 -18.91
N ALA A 329 4.36 20.04 -19.24
CA ALA A 329 5.71 19.70 -18.83
C ALA A 329 6.48 19.09 -20.00
N VAL A 330 7.70 19.56 -20.22
CA VAL A 330 8.62 19.06 -21.22
C VAL A 330 9.75 18.33 -20.51
N LEU A 331 9.85 17.03 -20.74
CA LEU A 331 10.77 16.16 -20.01
C LEU A 331 12.15 16.07 -20.66
N ASP A 332 12.19 16.06 -22.00
CA ASP A 332 13.43 16.08 -22.78
C ASP A 332 13.43 17.32 -23.70
N PRO A 333 13.78 18.49 -23.14
CA PRO A 333 13.56 19.77 -23.83
C PRO A 333 14.56 20.03 -24.95
N VAL A 334 14.04 20.46 -26.08
CA VAL A 334 14.78 21.12 -27.17
C VAL A 334 14.18 22.50 -27.43
N LYS A 335 15.04 23.47 -27.74
CA LYS A 335 14.61 24.85 -27.97
C LYS A 335 13.92 24.99 -29.33
N LEU A 336 12.78 25.72 -29.33
CA LEU A 336 12.09 26.16 -30.53
C LEU A 336 12.05 27.70 -30.55
N ILE A 337 12.49 28.32 -31.63
CA ILE A 337 12.52 29.77 -31.81
C ILE A 337 11.48 30.15 -32.87
N VAL A 338 10.55 31.02 -32.49
CA VAL A 338 9.54 31.56 -33.42
C VAL A 338 10.09 32.86 -34.03
N ASP A 339 10.70 32.75 -35.22
CA ASP A 339 11.49 33.82 -35.81
C ASP A 339 10.69 35.11 -36.08
N ASN A 340 9.41 34.99 -36.45
CA ASN A 340 8.53 36.11 -36.71
C ASN A 340 7.75 36.61 -35.48
N TYR A 341 8.14 36.22 -34.28
CA TYR A 341 7.52 36.68 -33.03
C TYR A 341 8.42 37.73 -32.37
N PRO A 342 7.85 38.84 -31.85
CA PRO A 342 8.65 39.91 -31.22
C PRO A 342 9.43 39.44 -30.00
N GLU A 343 10.68 39.90 -29.88
CA GLU A 343 11.63 39.41 -28.85
C GLU A 343 11.19 39.73 -27.43
N ASP A 344 10.62 40.93 -27.23
CA ASP A 344 10.21 41.41 -25.91
C ASP A 344 8.72 41.17 -25.59
N LYS A 345 8.00 40.41 -26.44
CA LYS A 345 6.57 40.18 -26.27
C LYS A 345 6.32 38.91 -25.45
N THR A 346 5.52 39.06 -24.40
CA THR A 346 4.87 37.95 -23.72
C THR A 346 3.36 38.05 -23.90
N GLU A 347 2.75 36.98 -24.36
CA GLU A 347 1.32 36.83 -24.55
C GLU A 347 0.81 35.69 -23.66
N TYR A 348 -0.42 35.80 -23.19
CA TYR A 348 -1.00 34.78 -22.32
C TYR A 348 -2.22 34.14 -22.97
N PHE A 349 -2.20 32.82 -23.09
CA PHE A 349 -3.33 32.04 -23.56
C PHE A 349 -4.13 31.47 -22.42
N ASP A 350 -5.45 31.47 -22.55
CA ASP A 350 -6.35 30.77 -21.61
C ASP A 350 -6.40 29.29 -21.98
N VAL A 351 -5.96 28.44 -21.06
CA VAL A 351 -5.94 26.98 -21.22
C VAL A 351 -6.78 26.33 -20.13
N ALA A 352 -7.68 25.43 -20.53
CA ALA A 352 -8.54 24.70 -19.59
C ALA A 352 -7.73 23.90 -18.57
N ASN A 353 -8.11 23.99 -17.30
CA ASN A 353 -7.46 23.21 -16.24
C ASN A 353 -7.81 21.73 -16.32
N ASN A 354 -9.06 21.39 -16.63
CA ASN A 354 -9.45 20.01 -16.96
C ASN A 354 -10.48 20.01 -18.11
N PRO A 355 -10.09 19.62 -19.33
CA PRO A 355 -11.00 19.58 -20.47
C PRO A 355 -11.95 18.37 -20.48
N ASN A 356 -11.83 17.43 -19.52
CA ASN A 356 -12.75 16.31 -19.41
C ASN A 356 -14.14 16.82 -18.99
N ARG A 357 -15.14 16.58 -19.81
CA ARG A 357 -16.51 17.06 -19.56
C ARG A 357 -17.11 16.49 -18.29
N GLU A 358 -16.75 15.26 -17.91
CA GLU A 358 -17.25 14.59 -16.71
C GLU A 358 -16.66 15.18 -15.42
N ALA A 359 -15.51 15.86 -15.53
CA ALA A 359 -14.90 16.57 -14.41
C ALA A 359 -15.68 17.82 -13.98
N ASN A 360 -16.51 18.37 -14.88
CA ASN A 360 -17.28 19.61 -14.66
C ASN A 360 -16.40 20.82 -14.25
N ASP A 361 -15.14 20.80 -14.62
CA ASP A 361 -14.20 21.91 -14.36
C ASP A 361 -14.24 22.88 -15.54
N THR A 362 -14.76 24.07 -15.30
CA THR A 362 -14.83 25.16 -16.30
C THR A 362 -13.72 26.18 -16.12
N THR A 363 -12.78 25.93 -15.21
CA THR A 363 -11.69 26.87 -14.90
C THR A 363 -10.61 26.83 -15.96
N THR A 364 -9.96 27.97 -16.15
CA THR A 364 -8.80 28.13 -17.03
C THR A 364 -7.63 28.72 -16.29
N ARG A 365 -6.46 28.61 -16.87
CA ARG A 365 -5.24 29.30 -16.43
C ARG A 365 -4.58 30.04 -17.57
N LYS A 366 -3.79 31.03 -17.24
CA LYS A 366 -2.97 31.77 -18.18
C LYS A 366 -1.65 31.07 -18.41
N VAL A 367 -1.32 30.77 -19.65
CA VAL A 367 -0.04 30.18 -20.06
C VAL A 367 0.73 31.19 -20.91
N ALA A 368 1.93 31.53 -20.46
CA ALA A 368 2.79 32.51 -21.14
C ALA A 368 3.35 31.93 -22.43
N PHE A 369 3.30 32.73 -23.51
CA PHE A 369 3.92 32.46 -24.81
C PHE A 369 4.96 33.54 -25.13
N THR A 370 6.15 33.13 -25.48
CA THR A 370 7.27 33.99 -25.84
C THR A 370 7.94 33.52 -27.13
N LYS A 371 8.88 34.27 -27.67
CA LYS A 371 9.62 33.93 -28.88
C LYS A 371 10.37 32.60 -28.78
N GLU A 372 11.00 32.34 -27.63
CA GLU A 372 11.69 31.09 -27.35
C GLU A 372 10.82 30.15 -26.50
N LEU A 373 10.74 28.92 -26.94
CA LEU A 373 9.95 27.87 -26.32
C LEU A 373 10.79 26.61 -26.10
N TRP A 374 10.33 25.74 -25.18
CA TRP A 374 10.80 24.38 -25.05
C TRP A 374 9.72 23.43 -25.55
N ILE A 375 10.12 22.45 -26.37
CA ILE A 375 9.27 21.33 -26.82
C ILE A 375 9.98 20.02 -26.54
N GLU A 376 9.24 18.89 -26.59
CA GLU A 376 9.86 17.57 -26.49
C GLU A 376 10.77 17.30 -27.70
N ASN A 377 11.95 16.80 -27.44
CA ASN A 377 12.89 16.40 -28.49
C ASN A 377 12.27 15.37 -29.44
N GLU A 378 11.46 14.45 -28.94
CA GLU A 378 10.74 13.45 -29.75
C GLU A 378 9.62 14.03 -30.63
N ASP A 379 9.20 15.28 -30.41
CA ASP A 379 8.18 15.95 -31.22
C ASP A 379 8.73 16.58 -32.50
N PHE A 380 10.03 16.46 -32.74
CA PHE A 380 10.70 16.89 -33.97
C PHE A 380 11.49 15.75 -34.61
N ALA A 381 11.49 15.68 -35.92
CA ALA A 381 12.36 14.81 -36.69
C ALA A 381 12.79 15.46 -38.02
N GLU A 382 14.11 15.48 -38.30
CA GLU A 382 14.63 15.89 -39.62
C GLU A 382 14.25 14.87 -40.70
N VAL A 383 14.39 13.58 -40.36
CA VAL A 383 14.01 12.46 -41.23
C VAL A 383 12.90 11.70 -40.52
N PRO A 384 11.64 12.04 -40.78
CA PRO A 384 10.51 11.47 -40.04
C PRO A 384 10.29 9.98 -40.37
N PRO A 385 9.99 9.14 -39.35
CA PRO A 385 9.55 7.80 -39.63
C PRO A 385 8.16 7.77 -40.28
N PRO A 386 7.73 6.64 -40.88
CA PRO A 386 6.42 6.52 -41.49
C PRO A 386 5.28 6.90 -40.50
N LYS A 387 4.30 7.66 -41.01
CA LYS A 387 3.12 8.14 -40.23
C LYS A 387 3.45 9.12 -39.10
N PHE A 388 4.61 9.76 -39.12
CA PHE A 388 4.95 10.78 -38.13
C PHE A 388 4.04 12.01 -38.31
N LYS A 389 3.33 12.39 -37.23
CA LYS A 389 2.37 13.50 -37.23
C LYS A 389 2.81 14.64 -36.31
N ARG A 390 4.12 14.84 -36.20
CA ARG A 390 4.72 15.88 -35.38
C ARG A 390 5.54 16.81 -36.26
N LEU A 391 6.38 17.65 -35.70
CA LEU A 391 7.12 18.69 -36.44
C LEU A 391 8.24 18.08 -37.27
N THR A 392 8.29 18.51 -38.53
CA THR A 392 9.36 18.17 -39.48
C THR A 392 9.82 19.43 -40.21
N ILE A 393 10.99 19.41 -40.85
CA ILE A 393 11.43 20.55 -41.67
C ILE A 393 10.41 20.80 -42.80
N GLY A 394 9.93 22.06 -42.89
CA GLY A 394 8.88 22.46 -43.81
C GLY A 394 7.46 22.03 -43.40
N GLY A 395 7.31 21.25 -42.34
CA GLY A 395 6.02 20.80 -41.80
C GLY A 395 5.39 21.79 -40.82
N GLU A 396 4.08 21.65 -40.63
CA GLU A 396 3.31 22.45 -39.69
C GLU A 396 2.75 21.58 -38.56
N VAL A 397 2.74 22.17 -37.36
CA VAL A 397 2.02 21.59 -36.19
C VAL A 397 1.34 22.72 -35.42
N ARG A 398 0.30 22.37 -34.67
CA ARG A 398 -0.26 23.26 -33.66
C ARG A 398 0.52 23.15 -32.36
N LEU A 399 0.94 24.26 -31.82
CA LEU A 399 1.32 24.39 -30.43
C LEU A 399 0.03 24.40 -29.60
N MET A 400 -0.11 23.47 -28.67
CA MET A 400 -1.33 23.24 -27.93
C MET A 400 -1.90 24.52 -27.31
N GLY A 401 -3.14 24.87 -27.67
CA GLY A 401 -3.81 26.10 -27.20
C GLY A 401 -3.20 27.41 -27.69
N ALA A 402 -2.28 27.37 -28.67
CA ALA A 402 -1.58 28.53 -29.20
C ALA A 402 -1.48 28.48 -30.74
N TYR A 403 -0.43 29.03 -31.30
CA TYR A 403 -0.25 29.17 -32.73
C TYR A 403 0.05 27.87 -33.49
N ILE A 404 -0.27 27.87 -34.78
CA ILE A 404 0.30 26.93 -35.74
C ILE A 404 1.69 27.45 -36.11
N VAL A 405 2.67 26.56 -36.09
CA VAL A 405 4.05 26.88 -36.47
C VAL A 405 4.52 25.99 -37.62
N LYS A 406 5.34 26.55 -38.50
CA LYS A 406 6.00 25.88 -39.62
C LYS A 406 7.50 25.88 -39.39
N CYS A 407 8.13 24.70 -39.38
CA CYS A 407 9.58 24.61 -39.25
C CYS A 407 10.28 25.08 -40.53
N THR A 408 11.24 25.99 -40.37
CA THR A 408 12.05 26.55 -41.48
C THR A 408 13.47 25.99 -41.50
N GLY A 409 13.96 25.46 -40.38
CA GLY A 409 15.31 24.91 -40.30
C GLY A 409 15.70 24.56 -38.86
N VAL A 410 16.94 24.12 -38.70
CA VAL A 410 17.52 23.77 -37.40
C VAL A 410 18.93 24.31 -37.25
N GLU A 411 19.32 24.64 -36.04
CA GLU A 411 20.70 24.84 -35.63
C GLU A 411 21.22 23.59 -34.96
N LYS A 412 22.46 23.22 -35.25
CA LYS A 412 23.11 22.03 -34.68
C LYS A 412 24.30 22.39 -33.81
N ASN A 413 24.46 21.62 -32.73
CA ASN A 413 25.68 21.61 -31.92
C ASN A 413 26.84 20.95 -32.71
N THR A 414 28.04 21.06 -32.19
CA THR A 414 29.25 20.45 -32.78
C THR A 414 29.21 18.93 -32.83
N ASP A 415 28.43 18.30 -31.95
CA ASP A 415 28.21 16.85 -31.91
C ASP A 415 27.10 16.37 -32.86
N GLY A 416 26.45 17.29 -33.60
CA GLY A 416 25.38 17.00 -34.53
C GLY A 416 23.98 16.95 -33.90
N SER A 417 23.86 17.09 -32.59
CA SER A 417 22.56 17.24 -31.91
C SER A 417 21.92 18.58 -32.22
N ILE A 418 20.58 18.66 -32.08
CA ILE A 418 19.83 19.89 -32.37
C ILE A 418 19.99 20.88 -31.23
N ALA A 419 20.50 22.06 -31.52
CA ALA A 419 20.61 23.17 -30.57
C ALA A 419 19.31 23.98 -30.50
N ALA A 420 18.72 24.29 -31.69
CA ALA A 420 17.45 24.99 -31.78
C ALA A 420 16.71 24.62 -33.06
N ILE A 421 15.38 24.69 -33.00
CA ILE A 421 14.48 24.50 -34.13
C ILE A 421 13.90 25.87 -34.47
N HIS A 422 14.04 26.32 -35.71
CA HIS A 422 13.51 27.59 -36.20
C HIS A 422 12.14 27.39 -36.86
N CYS A 423 11.16 28.19 -36.44
CA CYS A 423 9.80 28.15 -36.96
C CYS A 423 9.28 29.57 -37.25
N THR A 424 8.28 29.64 -38.10
CA THR A 424 7.42 30.81 -38.24
C THR A 424 6.02 30.49 -37.77
N ALA A 425 5.38 31.39 -37.02
CA ALA A 425 4.03 31.24 -36.54
C ALA A 425 3.01 31.88 -37.50
N ASP A 426 1.85 31.24 -37.61
CA ASP A 426 0.66 31.85 -38.22
C ASP A 426 -0.02 32.75 -37.19
N LEU A 427 0.42 34.01 -37.15
CA LEU A 427 -0.02 34.98 -36.14
C LEU A 427 -1.48 35.43 -36.32
N GLU A 428 -2.03 35.34 -37.55
CA GLU A 428 -3.42 35.71 -37.82
C GLU A 428 -4.41 34.67 -37.33
N THR A 429 -4.05 33.40 -37.44
CA THR A 429 -4.90 32.27 -36.99
C THR A 429 -5.01 32.23 -35.45
N GLY A 430 -3.97 32.65 -34.71
CA GLY A 430 -3.95 32.53 -33.27
C GLY A 430 -4.14 31.07 -32.83
N ASN A 431 -5.01 30.82 -31.85
CA ASN A 431 -5.38 29.48 -31.40
C ASN A 431 -6.63 28.91 -32.13
N GLY A 432 -7.15 29.65 -33.13
CA GLY A 432 -8.30 29.26 -33.93
C GLY A 432 -7.96 28.33 -35.09
N ASN A 433 -8.94 28.11 -35.97
CA ASN A 433 -8.74 27.38 -37.21
C ASN A 433 -8.21 28.30 -38.31
N PRO A 434 -7.35 27.81 -39.21
CA PRO A 434 -6.85 28.61 -40.34
C PRO A 434 -7.99 29.09 -41.25
N ALA A 435 -7.97 30.37 -41.61
CA ALA A 435 -8.99 30.98 -42.46
C ALA A 435 -9.04 30.38 -43.87
N ASP A 436 -7.93 29.84 -44.36
CA ASP A 436 -7.80 29.14 -45.64
C ASP A 436 -8.34 27.69 -45.61
N GLY A 437 -8.81 27.21 -44.46
CA GLY A 437 -9.39 25.90 -44.30
C GLY A 437 -8.39 24.75 -44.36
N ARG A 438 -7.08 25.00 -44.36
CA ARG A 438 -6.07 23.95 -44.33
C ARG A 438 -6.15 23.17 -43.03
N LYS A 439 -5.88 21.86 -43.08
CA LYS A 439 -5.88 20.98 -41.91
C LYS A 439 -4.47 20.73 -41.43
N VAL A 440 -4.18 21.15 -40.20
CA VAL A 440 -2.93 20.84 -39.49
C VAL A 440 -3.13 19.58 -38.68
N LYS A 441 -2.31 18.55 -38.93
CA LYS A 441 -2.56 17.18 -38.41
C LYS A 441 -1.87 16.86 -37.11
N GLY A 442 -1.01 17.73 -36.57
CA GLY A 442 -0.24 17.48 -35.36
C GLY A 442 -0.48 18.56 -34.33
N THR A 443 -0.54 18.16 -33.07
CA THR A 443 -0.52 19.05 -31.90
C THR A 443 0.58 18.60 -30.96
N ILE A 444 1.47 19.51 -30.57
CA ILE A 444 2.55 19.28 -29.63
C ILE A 444 2.41 20.21 -28.43
N HIS A 445 2.93 19.79 -27.28
CA HIS A 445 2.96 20.65 -26.11
C HIS A 445 4.28 21.43 -26.02
N TRP A 446 4.25 22.51 -25.29
CA TRP A 446 5.32 23.48 -25.21
C TRP A 446 5.28 24.27 -23.90
N VAL A 447 6.41 24.88 -23.53
CA VAL A 447 6.46 25.88 -22.43
C VAL A 447 7.33 27.05 -22.88
N SER A 448 7.03 28.25 -22.38
CA SER A 448 7.87 29.44 -22.61
C SER A 448 9.23 29.26 -21.96
N ALA A 449 10.31 29.50 -22.70
CA ALA A 449 11.66 29.41 -22.15
C ALA A 449 11.92 30.46 -21.05
N ALA A 450 11.34 31.66 -21.20
CA ALA A 450 11.48 32.74 -20.21
C ALA A 450 10.70 32.48 -18.89
N HIS A 451 9.64 31.70 -18.94
CA HIS A 451 8.73 31.45 -17.81
C HIS A 451 8.78 30.02 -17.28
N ALA A 452 9.57 29.15 -17.89
CA ALA A 452 9.64 27.73 -17.46
C ALA A 452 10.21 27.57 -16.05
N VAL A 453 9.68 26.60 -15.34
CA VAL A 453 10.19 26.15 -14.04
C VAL A 453 11.06 24.92 -14.28
N ASP A 454 12.28 24.93 -13.76
CA ASP A 454 13.19 23.79 -13.82
C ASP A 454 12.79 22.73 -12.80
N ALA A 455 12.79 21.47 -13.22
CA ALA A 455 12.46 20.35 -12.34
C ALA A 455 13.19 19.06 -12.73
N GLU A 456 13.24 18.13 -11.78
CA GLU A 456 13.55 16.74 -12.00
C GLU A 456 12.24 15.95 -12.03
N VAL A 457 12.10 15.03 -12.96
CA VAL A 457 10.92 14.16 -13.06
C VAL A 457 11.38 12.71 -12.97
N ARG A 458 10.76 11.95 -12.06
CA ARG A 458 11.03 10.53 -11.83
C ARG A 458 9.89 9.68 -12.36
N LEU A 459 10.21 8.88 -13.36
CA LEU A 459 9.27 7.98 -14.01
C LEU A 459 9.33 6.62 -13.31
N TYR A 460 8.51 6.46 -12.27
CA TYR A 460 8.41 5.21 -11.53
C TYR A 460 7.60 4.15 -12.28
N ASP A 461 8.07 2.91 -12.22
CA ASP A 461 7.41 1.71 -12.74
C ASP A 461 7.44 0.62 -11.66
N LYS A 462 6.97 -0.59 -12.00
CA LYS A 462 6.98 -1.77 -11.13
C LYS A 462 8.41 -2.13 -10.68
N LEU A 463 8.53 -2.53 -9.42
CA LEU A 463 9.82 -2.89 -8.83
C LEU A 463 10.34 -4.25 -9.31
N PHE A 464 9.44 -5.21 -9.61
CA PHE A 464 9.78 -6.56 -10.04
C PHE A 464 9.25 -6.87 -11.44
N THR A 465 10.03 -7.63 -12.20
CA THR A 465 9.67 -8.07 -13.55
C THR A 465 8.77 -9.29 -13.56
N GLU A 466 8.94 -10.22 -12.59
CA GLU A 466 8.16 -11.45 -12.51
C GLU A 466 6.71 -11.16 -12.06
N ALA A 467 5.76 -11.76 -12.76
CA ALA A 467 4.35 -11.57 -12.48
C ALA A 467 3.95 -12.16 -11.12
N ASN A 468 4.38 -13.36 -10.81
CA ASN A 468 4.05 -14.01 -9.54
C ASN A 468 5.29 -14.21 -8.67
N MET A 469 5.64 -13.21 -7.88
CA MET A 469 6.78 -13.27 -6.97
C MET A 469 6.65 -14.33 -5.86
N ASN A 470 5.45 -14.85 -5.61
CA ASN A 470 5.23 -15.93 -4.65
C ASN A 470 5.50 -17.32 -5.25
N ALA A 471 5.67 -17.43 -6.57
CA ALA A 471 5.88 -18.67 -7.29
C ALA A 471 7.23 -18.72 -8.04
N ILE A 472 8.20 -17.93 -7.63
CA ILE A 472 9.56 -18.02 -8.15
C ILE A 472 10.16 -19.39 -7.77
N PRO A 473 11.06 -19.96 -8.59
CA PRO A 473 11.67 -21.27 -8.31
C PRO A 473 12.31 -21.32 -6.92
N GLU A 474 12.19 -22.47 -6.28
CA GLU A 474 12.81 -22.70 -4.96
C GLU A 474 14.33 -22.52 -5.05
N GLY A 475 14.89 -21.77 -4.10
CA GLY A 475 16.32 -21.42 -4.07
C GLY A 475 16.71 -20.20 -4.91
N SER A 476 15.78 -19.60 -5.66
CA SER A 476 16.04 -18.34 -6.37
C SER A 476 16.15 -17.17 -5.41
N ASP A 477 17.02 -16.21 -5.72
CA ASP A 477 17.03 -14.93 -5.03
C ASP A 477 15.95 -14.02 -5.66
N TYR A 478 15.02 -13.53 -4.85
CA TYR A 478 13.97 -12.61 -5.33
C TYR A 478 14.56 -11.32 -5.94
N LYS A 479 15.80 -10.96 -5.59
CA LYS A 479 16.51 -9.81 -6.14
C LYS A 479 16.89 -9.97 -7.61
N ASP A 480 16.99 -11.19 -8.11
CA ASP A 480 17.26 -11.47 -9.53
C ASP A 480 16.11 -10.99 -10.45
N TYR A 481 14.94 -10.76 -9.87
CA TYR A 481 13.74 -10.30 -10.57
C TYR A 481 13.49 -8.80 -10.41
N LEU A 482 14.44 -8.04 -9.86
CA LEU A 482 14.33 -6.58 -9.78
C LEU A 482 14.30 -5.97 -11.18
N ASN A 483 13.41 -5.01 -11.39
CA ASN A 483 13.32 -4.24 -12.63
C ASN A 483 14.40 -3.16 -12.65
N PRO A 484 15.41 -3.24 -13.53
CA PRO A 484 16.47 -2.23 -13.61
C PRO A 484 15.95 -0.85 -14.05
N GLU A 485 14.80 -0.82 -14.71
CA GLU A 485 14.12 0.42 -15.15
C GLU A 485 12.94 0.79 -14.23
N SER A 486 12.96 0.33 -12.98
CA SER A 486 11.91 0.64 -11.99
C SER A 486 11.79 2.14 -11.69
N VAL A 487 12.82 2.91 -11.97
CA VAL A 487 12.80 4.37 -11.97
C VAL A 487 13.73 4.92 -13.07
N VAL A 488 13.21 5.84 -13.89
CA VAL A 488 13.99 6.64 -14.85
C VAL A 488 13.97 8.09 -14.38
N VAL A 489 15.14 8.67 -14.19
CA VAL A 489 15.30 10.04 -13.70
C VAL A 489 15.54 10.97 -14.88
N CYS A 490 14.59 11.87 -15.15
CA CYS A 490 14.68 12.92 -16.16
C CYS A 490 15.13 14.21 -15.47
N LYS A 491 16.30 14.72 -15.86
CA LYS A 491 16.85 15.98 -15.33
C LYS A 491 16.70 17.11 -16.33
N GLY A 492 16.64 18.34 -15.83
CA GLY A 492 16.53 19.50 -16.69
C GLY A 492 15.18 19.65 -17.37
N CYS A 493 14.13 19.03 -16.83
CA CYS A 493 12.76 19.18 -17.33
C CYS A 493 12.29 20.63 -17.20
N LYS A 494 11.43 21.07 -18.14
CA LYS A 494 10.87 22.41 -18.19
C LYS A 494 9.36 22.36 -18.04
N LEU A 495 8.86 22.93 -16.94
CA LEU A 495 7.45 22.92 -16.57
C LEU A 495 6.82 24.30 -16.75
N GLU A 496 5.52 24.36 -16.99
CA GLU A 496 4.81 25.64 -17.06
C GLU A 496 4.86 26.40 -15.71
N GLU A 497 4.82 27.71 -15.80
CA GLU A 497 4.97 28.63 -14.65
C GLU A 497 4.00 28.35 -13.49
N SER A 498 2.78 27.89 -13.78
CA SER A 498 1.76 27.59 -12.78
C SER A 498 2.16 26.47 -11.80
N LEU A 499 3.20 25.69 -12.11
CA LEU A 499 3.74 24.65 -11.23
C LEU A 499 4.80 25.16 -10.25
N LYS A 500 5.15 26.45 -10.29
CA LYS A 500 6.18 27.06 -9.42
C LYS A 500 5.90 26.84 -7.93
N ASP A 501 4.63 26.95 -7.53
CA ASP A 501 4.20 26.87 -6.14
C ASP A 501 3.45 25.57 -5.82
N ALA A 502 3.56 24.55 -6.68
CA ALA A 502 2.91 23.25 -6.48
C ALA A 502 3.44 22.54 -5.22
N LYS A 503 2.51 21.99 -4.45
CA LYS A 503 2.79 21.40 -3.13
C LYS A 503 2.65 19.87 -3.15
N PRO A 504 3.39 19.17 -2.29
CA PRO A 504 3.15 17.74 -2.06
C PRO A 504 1.68 17.46 -1.75
N GLY A 505 1.14 16.38 -2.34
CA GLY A 505 -0.28 16.02 -2.25
C GLY A 505 -1.14 16.53 -3.41
N GLU A 506 -0.73 17.59 -4.11
CA GLU A 506 -1.37 18.00 -5.37
C GLU A 506 -1.02 17.01 -6.47
N LYS A 507 -1.95 16.80 -7.39
CA LYS A 507 -1.78 15.88 -8.52
C LYS A 507 -2.15 16.55 -9.82
N PHE A 508 -1.31 16.32 -10.83
CA PHE A 508 -1.43 16.93 -12.14
C PHE A 508 -1.34 15.88 -13.23
N GLN A 509 -2.10 16.08 -14.32
CA GLN A 509 -1.78 15.40 -15.56
C GLN A 509 -0.77 16.25 -16.32
N PHE A 510 0.43 15.72 -16.54
CA PHE A 510 1.32 16.30 -17.56
C PHE A 510 0.81 15.84 -18.93
N VAL A 511 0.31 16.82 -19.70
CA VAL A 511 -0.40 16.58 -20.97
C VAL A 511 0.40 15.66 -21.87
N ARG A 512 -0.26 14.63 -22.42
CA ARG A 512 0.34 13.60 -23.29
C ARG A 512 1.34 12.67 -22.59
N THR A 513 1.66 12.85 -21.31
CA THR A 513 2.75 12.14 -20.63
C THR A 513 2.24 11.19 -19.55
N GLY A 514 1.46 11.66 -18.59
CA GLY A 514 0.98 10.86 -17.47
C GLY A 514 0.48 11.70 -16.31
N PHE A 515 0.31 11.07 -15.14
CA PHE A 515 -0.08 11.76 -13.92
C PHE A 515 1.09 11.83 -12.94
N PHE A 516 1.25 13.00 -12.31
CA PHE A 516 2.42 13.33 -11.50
C PHE A 516 2.02 14.05 -10.22
N THR A 517 2.89 13.97 -9.22
CA THR A 517 2.76 14.69 -7.96
C THR A 517 4.12 15.24 -7.53
N PRO A 518 4.20 16.44 -6.92
CA PRO A 518 5.43 16.88 -6.29
C PRO A 518 5.89 15.90 -5.21
N ASP A 519 7.18 15.58 -5.18
CA ASP A 519 7.74 14.69 -4.18
C ASP A 519 7.72 15.36 -2.79
N SER A 520 7.23 14.63 -1.78
CA SER A 520 7.13 15.14 -0.41
C SER A 520 8.48 15.37 0.29
N LYS A 521 9.54 14.74 -0.21
CA LYS A 521 10.89 14.81 0.41
C LYS A 521 11.88 15.66 -0.37
N ASN A 522 11.72 15.76 -1.68
CA ASN A 522 12.69 16.42 -2.55
C ASN A 522 12.02 17.59 -3.29
N PRO A 523 12.24 18.83 -2.85
CA PRO A 523 11.71 20.01 -3.55
C PRO A 523 12.18 20.06 -5.00
N GLY A 524 11.30 20.44 -5.92
CA GLY A 524 11.60 20.52 -7.35
C GLY A 524 11.62 19.16 -8.07
N VAL A 525 11.24 18.08 -7.39
CA VAL A 525 11.11 16.74 -7.96
C VAL A 525 9.64 16.36 -8.09
N TYR A 526 9.28 15.76 -9.23
CA TYR A 526 7.94 15.25 -9.51
C TYR A 526 7.98 13.75 -9.73
N ASN A 527 7.12 13.03 -9.03
CA ASN A 527 6.99 11.57 -9.14
C ASN A 527 5.84 11.21 -10.08
N ARG A 528 6.07 10.32 -11.03
CA ARG A 528 5.00 9.75 -11.83
C ARG A 528 4.15 8.82 -10.96
N VAL A 529 2.87 9.15 -10.85
CA VAL A 529 1.87 8.32 -10.18
C VAL A 529 1.55 7.12 -11.06
N VAL A 530 1.13 7.39 -12.29
CA VAL A 530 0.70 6.38 -13.25
C VAL A 530 0.81 6.93 -14.68
N THR A 531 0.95 6.04 -15.64
CA THR A 531 0.96 6.37 -17.07
C THR A 531 -0.41 6.87 -17.55
N LEU A 532 -0.42 7.61 -18.66
CA LEU A 532 -1.65 8.17 -19.23
C LEU A 532 -2.55 7.08 -19.83
N ARG A 533 -1.98 6.02 -20.40
CA ARG A 533 -2.73 4.97 -21.10
C ARG A 533 -3.00 3.80 -20.16
N ASP A 534 -4.24 3.32 -20.17
CA ASP A 534 -4.62 2.10 -19.51
C ASP A 534 -4.09 0.89 -20.29
N SER A 535 -3.32 0.04 -19.62
CA SER A 535 -2.84 -1.25 -20.13
C SER A 535 -3.60 -2.44 -19.52
N PHE A 536 -4.51 -2.18 -18.59
CA PHE A 536 -5.33 -3.22 -17.97
C PHE A 536 -6.40 -3.72 -18.92
N LYS A 537 -6.49 -5.04 -19.06
CA LYS A 537 -7.59 -5.72 -19.76
C LYS A 537 -8.24 -6.66 -18.77
N PRO A 538 -9.52 -6.44 -18.39
CA PRO A 538 -10.23 -7.38 -17.53
C PRO A 538 -10.17 -8.78 -18.13
N ALA A 539 -10.03 -9.80 -17.30
CA ALA A 539 -10.21 -11.18 -17.76
C ALA A 539 -11.65 -11.35 -18.27
N LYS A 540 -11.78 -11.91 -19.47
CA LYS A 540 -13.10 -12.20 -20.07
C LYS A 540 -13.75 -13.36 -19.34
#